data_9accd6e5ecabe246bf994f0f2d25b38f
#
_entry.id   9accd6e5ecabe246bf994f0f2d25b38f
#
_cell.length_a   1.000
_cell.length_b   1.000
_cell.length_c   1.000
_cell.angle_alpha   90.00
_cell.angle_beta   90.00
_cell.angle_gamma   90.00
#
_symmetry.space_group_name_H-M   'P 1'
#
loop_
_entity.id
_entity.type
_entity.pdbx_description
1 polymer ?
#
loop_
_entity_poly.entity_id
_entity_poly.type
_entity_poly.pdbx_seq_one_letter_code
_entity_poly.pdbx_strand_id
1 'polypeptide(L)'
;MPARPLSRRAAGAVSALAAAALALTACGGGSSGGSSASGTSGSAAPSVSADSSLAAKVPADIKADGTITVGTDSTYAPSEFLAADGQTIEGFDVDLFTLVAQKLGLKASFQTAPFDSIIAGVGSGKYEAGVSSFTVNKEREAQANMISYFSAGSQWSTKKGNPKNVDPDNACGKNIAVQKATVQVDDITARSKKCTDAGKPAITIDQYDAQSDATAAIVSGKDDAGLADSPVMAYAVKQTNGQLELLGKVYDSAPYGYVVKKDQTDFAQAIADAVKALIADGSYTKVLTKWGVQAGAITDPAVNPSAG
;
A
#
# COMPACT_ATOMS: atom_id res chain seq x y z
N MET A 1 56.18 9.87 14.99
CA MET A 1 57.20 10.86 14.52
C MET A 1 57.76 10.34 13.19
N PRO A 2 58.03 11.10 12.16
CA PRO A 2 57.73 12.50 11.86
C PRO A 2 56.73 12.63 10.67
N ALA A 3 55.95 13.60 10.55
CA ALA A 3 56.04 15.02 10.21
C ALA A 3 55.82 15.31 8.71
N ARG A 4 54.89 16.20 8.49
CA ARG A 4 54.43 16.90 7.28
C ARG A 4 55.58 17.54 6.47
N PRO A 5 55.31 18.07 5.20
CA PRO A 5 54.81 19.43 5.14
C PRO A 5 53.81 19.79 4.00
N LEU A 6 53.19 20.95 4.22
CA LEU A 6 52.39 21.82 3.37
C LEU A 6 53.17 22.48 2.21
N SER A 7 52.47 22.84 1.13
CA SER A 7 52.67 24.05 0.33
C SER A 7 51.42 24.30 -0.52
N ARG A 8 50.66 25.31 -0.43
CA ARG A 8 50.63 26.78 -0.56
C ARG A 8 50.83 27.31 -2.01
N ARG A 9 49.80 28.08 -2.40
CA ARG A 9 49.78 29.30 -3.27
C ARG A 9 49.60 29.05 -4.79
N ALA A 10 48.89 29.87 -5.61
CA ALA A 10 48.36 31.25 -5.54
C ALA A 10 47.31 31.35 -6.64
N ALA A 11 46.20 32.04 -6.56
CA ALA A 11 45.95 33.48 -6.69
C ALA A 11 46.03 34.05 -8.13
N GLY A 12 44.99 34.73 -8.56
CA GLY A 12 44.92 35.74 -9.62
C GLY A 12 43.90 35.41 -10.70
N ALA A 13 43.08 36.27 -11.27
CA ALA A 13 42.71 37.65 -11.08
C ALA A 13 41.45 37.90 -11.94
N VAL A 14 40.56 38.62 -11.41
CA VAL A 14 39.73 39.73 -11.91
C VAL A 14 39.82 40.07 -13.41
N SER A 15 38.63 40.16 -14.07
CA SER A 15 38.32 41.26 -14.99
C SER A 15 36.80 41.43 -15.17
N ALA A 16 36.38 42.65 -15.06
CA ALA A 16 35.05 43.21 -15.06
C ALA A 16 34.63 43.77 -16.43
N LEU A 17 33.32 44.13 -16.49
CA LEU A 17 32.67 45.11 -17.40
C LEU A 17 32.28 44.64 -18.81
N ALA A 18 30.96 44.66 -19.14
CA ALA A 18 30.29 45.86 -19.61
C ALA A 18 28.76 45.64 -19.78
N ALA A 19 28.02 46.63 -19.36
CA ALA A 19 26.57 46.77 -19.54
C ALA A 19 26.26 47.28 -20.99
N ALA A 20 25.12 46.85 -21.55
CA ALA A 20 24.42 47.60 -22.59
C ALA A 20 22.90 47.31 -22.49
N ALA A 21 22.17 48.29 -22.04
CA ALA A 21 20.72 48.36 -22.13
C ALA A 21 20.32 48.84 -23.53
N LEU A 22 19.32 48.22 -24.15
CA LEU A 22 18.53 48.82 -25.23
C LEU A 22 17.08 48.36 -25.11
N ALA A 23 16.23 49.27 -24.70
CA ALA A 23 14.78 49.19 -24.80
C ALA A 23 14.37 49.49 -26.24
N LEU A 24 13.47 48.69 -26.79
CA LEU A 24 12.63 49.07 -27.92
C LEU A 24 11.24 48.44 -27.81
N THR A 25 10.28 49.31 -27.58
CA THR A 25 8.86 49.10 -27.72
C THR A 25 8.47 48.93 -29.19
N ALA A 26 7.64 47.92 -29.51
CA ALA A 26 6.77 47.97 -30.67
C ALA A 26 5.51 47.10 -30.43
N CYS A 27 4.35 47.73 -30.42
CA CYS A 27 3.04 47.12 -30.63
C CYS A 27 2.92 46.57 -32.04
N GLY A 28 2.25 45.41 -32.21
CA GLY A 28 1.78 44.95 -33.54
C GLY A 28 1.13 43.58 -33.39
N GLY A 29 -0.17 43.55 -33.61
CA GLY A 29 -1.05 42.37 -33.47
C GLY A 29 -0.91 41.32 -34.57
N GLY A 30 -1.51 40.16 -34.30
CA GLY A 30 -1.92 39.22 -35.34
C GLY A 30 -1.54 37.76 -35.12
N SER A 31 -2.51 36.96 -34.84
CA SER A 31 -2.76 35.56 -35.25
C SER A 31 -1.85 34.41 -34.86
N SER A 32 -2.44 33.54 -34.06
CA SER A 32 -2.42 32.08 -34.14
C SER A 32 -1.13 31.36 -34.50
N GLY A 33 -0.57 30.74 -33.47
CA GLY A 33 0.43 29.67 -33.60
C GLY A 33 0.46 28.89 -32.28
N GLY A 34 -0.38 27.87 -32.16
CA GLY A 34 -0.42 27.00 -30.99
C GLY A 34 0.87 26.21 -30.91
N SER A 35 1.76 26.59 -30.02
CA SER A 35 2.81 25.70 -29.52
C SER A 35 2.24 24.87 -28.39
N SER A 36 1.86 23.64 -28.74
CA SER A 36 1.54 22.62 -27.76
C SER A 36 2.79 22.35 -26.93
N ALA A 37 2.89 23.01 -25.79
CA ALA A 37 3.76 22.54 -24.72
C ALA A 37 3.20 21.19 -24.27
N SER A 38 3.89 20.11 -24.64
CA SER A 38 3.68 18.80 -24.05
C SER A 38 4.00 18.89 -22.56
N GLY A 39 3.05 19.39 -21.79
CA GLY A 39 3.04 19.26 -20.37
C GLY A 39 2.96 17.78 -20.03
N THR A 40 4.01 17.27 -19.39
CA THR A 40 3.99 15.99 -18.71
C THR A 40 2.81 16.06 -17.75
N SER A 41 1.70 15.40 -18.12
CA SER A 41 0.53 15.27 -17.25
C SER A 41 0.92 14.35 -16.08
N GLY A 42 1.56 14.90 -15.06
CA GLY A 42 1.53 14.30 -13.75
C GLY A 42 0.05 14.12 -13.40
N SER A 43 -0.40 12.88 -13.30
CA SER A 43 -1.77 12.58 -12.93
C SER A 43 -2.00 13.22 -11.55
N ALA A 44 -2.77 14.29 -11.50
CA ALA A 44 -3.10 14.94 -10.24
C ALA A 44 -3.70 13.89 -9.30
N ALA A 45 -3.28 13.92 -8.04
CA ALA A 45 -3.86 13.02 -7.03
C ALA A 45 -5.39 13.17 -7.04
N PRO A 46 -6.13 12.07 -6.95
CA PRO A 46 -7.59 12.14 -6.95
C PRO A 46 -8.06 13.03 -5.78
N SER A 47 -9.07 13.85 -6.01
CA SER A 47 -9.62 14.74 -4.98
C SER A 47 -11.15 14.78 -5.04
N VAL A 48 -11.76 14.89 -3.86
CA VAL A 48 -13.21 14.98 -3.66
C VAL A 48 -13.53 16.08 -2.63
N SER A 49 -14.77 16.60 -2.68
CA SER A 49 -15.23 17.55 -1.69
C SER A 49 -15.65 16.85 -0.40
N ALA A 50 -15.42 17.52 0.74
CA ALA A 50 -15.91 17.09 2.04
C ALA A 50 -17.44 17.03 2.08
N ASP A 51 -17.96 16.03 2.80
CA ASP A 51 -19.37 15.91 3.17
C ASP A 51 -19.55 16.37 4.61
N SER A 52 -20.29 17.46 4.82
CA SER A 52 -20.46 18.05 6.14
C SER A 52 -21.17 17.12 7.13
N SER A 53 -22.05 16.24 6.65
CA SER A 53 -22.76 15.27 7.50
C SER A 53 -21.83 14.15 8.00
N LEU A 54 -20.89 13.71 7.18
CA LEU A 54 -19.88 12.75 7.55
C LEU A 54 -18.79 13.39 8.44
N ALA A 55 -18.35 14.59 8.08
CA ALA A 55 -17.39 15.37 8.88
C ALA A 55 -17.90 15.66 10.31
N ALA A 56 -19.21 15.77 10.52
CA ALA A 56 -19.79 15.93 11.84
C ALA A 56 -19.59 14.73 12.78
N LYS A 57 -19.42 13.51 12.21
CA LYS A 57 -19.23 12.27 12.97
C LYS A 57 -17.76 11.97 13.31
N VAL A 58 -16.81 12.78 12.82
CA VAL A 58 -15.38 12.63 13.14
C VAL A 58 -15.17 12.98 14.61
N PRO A 59 -14.42 12.17 15.40
CA PRO A 59 -14.07 12.50 16.79
C PRO A 59 -13.42 13.87 16.91
N ALA A 60 -13.72 14.58 18.02
CA ALA A 60 -13.30 15.97 18.21
C ALA A 60 -11.77 16.15 18.27
N ASP A 61 -11.06 15.19 18.81
CA ASP A 61 -9.60 15.12 18.88
C ASP A 61 -8.97 15.02 17.49
N ILE A 62 -9.48 14.12 16.62
CA ILE A 62 -9.03 13.98 15.22
C ILE A 62 -9.39 15.23 14.41
N LYS A 63 -10.56 15.80 14.66
CA LYS A 63 -11.03 16.99 13.95
C LYS A 63 -10.24 18.25 14.31
N ALA A 64 -9.62 18.29 15.49
CA ALA A 64 -8.99 19.48 16.05
C ALA A 64 -7.82 20.00 15.20
N ASP A 65 -7.03 19.10 14.62
CA ASP A 65 -5.89 19.45 13.74
C ASP A 65 -6.17 19.24 12.25
N GLY A 66 -7.36 18.69 11.91
CA GLY A 66 -7.78 18.46 10.53
C GLY A 66 -7.01 17.35 9.81
N THR A 67 -6.26 16.53 10.55
CA THR A 67 -5.42 15.46 10.02
C THR A 67 -5.81 14.12 10.67
N ILE A 68 -5.79 13.05 9.91
CA ILE A 68 -5.88 11.69 10.44
C ILE A 68 -4.55 10.98 10.24
N THR A 69 -3.94 10.55 11.35
CA THR A 69 -2.69 9.83 11.37
C THR A 69 -2.93 8.35 11.09
N VAL A 70 -2.29 7.81 10.05
CA VAL A 70 -2.54 6.47 9.51
C VAL A 70 -1.29 5.62 9.63
N GLY A 71 -1.39 4.47 10.32
CA GLY A 71 -0.35 3.43 10.29
C GLY A 71 -0.52 2.55 9.05
N THR A 72 0.57 2.29 8.33
CA THR A 72 0.59 1.49 7.10
C THR A 72 1.91 0.75 6.95
N ASP A 73 1.91 -0.45 6.38
CA ASP A 73 3.15 -1.16 6.03
C ASP A 73 3.52 -0.88 4.57
N SER A 74 4.43 0.06 4.36
CA SER A 74 4.82 0.52 3.03
C SER A 74 5.69 -0.47 2.24
N THR A 75 5.44 -1.77 2.39
CA THR A 75 6.14 -2.85 1.67
C THR A 75 5.21 -3.74 0.84
N TYR A 76 3.90 -3.41 0.77
CA TYR A 76 2.82 -4.27 0.27
C TYR A 76 2.24 -3.78 -1.07
N ALA A 77 3.11 -3.57 -2.07
CA ALA A 77 2.69 -3.11 -3.40
C ALA A 77 1.71 -4.09 -4.08
N PRO A 78 0.64 -3.60 -4.75
CA PRO A 78 0.35 -2.21 -5.12
C PRO A 78 -0.56 -1.47 -4.13
N SER A 79 -0.79 -2.02 -2.94
CA SER A 79 -1.70 -1.45 -1.92
C SER A 79 -1.10 -0.21 -1.26
N GLU A 80 0.07 -0.37 -0.64
CA GLU A 80 0.85 0.68 0.01
C GLU A 80 2.34 0.33 -0.07
N PHE A 81 3.13 1.23 -0.63
CA PHE A 81 4.56 1.02 -0.80
C PHE A 81 5.30 2.35 -0.99
N LEU A 82 6.62 2.33 -0.85
CA LEU A 82 7.44 3.50 -1.10
C LEU A 82 7.61 3.72 -2.60
N ALA A 83 7.37 4.94 -3.05
CA ALA A 83 7.66 5.39 -4.41
C ALA A 83 9.17 5.33 -4.71
N ALA A 84 9.55 5.61 -5.94
CA ALA A 84 10.95 5.56 -6.37
C ALA A 84 11.88 6.54 -5.63
N ASP A 85 11.33 7.55 -4.95
CA ASP A 85 12.08 8.49 -4.11
C ASP A 85 12.46 7.90 -2.74
N GLY A 86 11.94 6.72 -2.40
CA GLY A 86 12.17 6.03 -1.14
C GLY A 86 11.54 6.70 0.09
N GLN A 87 10.67 7.68 -0.08
CA GLN A 87 10.06 8.48 0.99
C GLN A 87 8.54 8.59 0.87
N THR A 88 8.04 8.83 -0.34
CA THR A 88 6.60 8.98 -0.58
C THR A 88 5.92 7.62 -0.51
N ILE A 89 4.86 7.51 0.30
CA ILE A 89 4.03 6.30 0.36
C ILE A 89 2.94 6.45 -0.69
N GLU A 90 2.80 5.47 -1.58
CA GLU A 90 1.81 5.41 -2.64
C GLU A 90 1.15 4.03 -2.73
N GLY A 91 0.05 3.93 -3.44
CA GLY A 91 -0.69 2.69 -3.63
C GLY A 91 -2.19 2.91 -3.69
N PHE A 92 -2.97 1.86 -4.01
CA PHE A 92 -4.42 2.02 -4.11
C PHE A 92 -5.08 2.24 -2.75
N ASP A 93 -4.55 1.67 -1.67
CA ASP A 93 -5.02 1.90 -0.30
C ASP A 93 -4.77 3.34 0.12
N VAL A 94 -3.59 3.89 -0.24
CA VAL A 94 -3.21 5.28 0.04
C VAL A 94 -4.14 6.25 -0.69
N ASP A 95 -4.31 6.04 -2.00
CA ASP A 95 -5.19 6.88 -2.82
C ASP A 95 -6.64 6.82 -2.31
N LEU A 96 -7.15 5.61 -2.03
CA LEU A 96 -8.54 5.43 -1.64
C LEU A 96 -8.81 6.02 -0.25
N PHE A 97 -7.94 5.74 0.73
CA PHE A 97 -8.13 6.30 2.07
C PHE A 97 -7.91 7.82 2.12
N THR A 98 -7.06 8.36 1.23
CA THR A 98 -6.95 9.81 1.05
C THR A 98 -8.29 10.43 0.65
N LEU A 99 -9.03 9.80 -0.28
CA LEU A 99 -10.38 10.25 -0.67
C LEU A 99 -11.38 10.08 0.48
N VAL A 100 -11.29 8.99 1.24
CA VAL A 100 -12.12 8.78 2.45
C VAL A 100 -11.87 9.91 3.46
N ALA A 101 -10.62 10.22 3.78
CA ALA A 101 -10.27 11.32 4.66
C ALA A 101 -10.82 12.67 4.16
N GLN A 102 -10.69 12.95 2.86
CA GLN A 102 -11.24 14.17 2.24
C GLN A 102 -12.77 14.25 2.37
N LYS A 103 -13.51 13.15 2.18
CA LYS A 103 -14.97 13.10 2.42
C LYS A 103 -15.31 13.45 3.86
N LEU A 104 -14.46 13.06 4.81
CA LEU A 104 -14.61 13.37 6.24
C LEU A 104 -14.08 14.77 6.62
N GLY A 105 -13.61 15.57 5.65
CA GLY A 105 -13.04 16.90 5.89
C GLY A 105 -11.65 16.87 6.53
N LEU A 106 -10.91 15.77 6.38
CA LEU A 106 -9.59 15.53 6.95
C LEU A 106 -8.52 15.38 5.85
N LYS A 107 -7.26 15.55 6.26
CA LYS A 107 -6.07 15.19 5.49
C LYS A 107 -5.49 13.89 6.05
N ALA A 108 -5.27 12.87 5.23
CA ALA A 108 -4.56 11.67 5.65
C ALA A 108 -3.05 11.92 5.75
N SER A 109 -2.43 11.42 6.84
CA SER A 109 -0.98 11.44 7.08
C SER A 109 -0.50 10.02 7.35
N PHE A 110 0.10 9.39 6.33
CA PHE A 110 0.57 8.02 6.43
C PHE A 110 1.93 7.93 7.09
N GLN A 111 2.09 6.94 7.98
CA GLN A 111 3.33 6.63 8.68
C GLN A 111 3.65 5.15 8.51
N THR A 112 4.86 4.86 8.03
CA THR A 112 5.35 3.48 7.90
C THR A 112 5.48 2.81 9.26
N ALA A 113 4.98 1.58 9.35
CA ALA A 113 5.07 0.73 10.53
C ALA A 113 5.12 -0.75 10.11
N PRO A 114 5.73 -1.64 10.90
CA PRO A 114 5.59 -3.07 10.71
C PRO A 114 4.13 -3.51 10.78
N PHE A 115 3.70 -4.38 9.85
CA PHE A 115 2.31 -4.82 9.73
C PHE A 115 1.71 -5.33 11.04
N ASP A 116 2.45 -6.18 11.77
CA ASP A 116 2.05 -6.78 13.04
C ASP A 116 1.83 -5.79 14.18
N SER A 117 2.33 -4.55 14.04
CA SER A 117 2.25 -3.51 15.09
C SER A 117 1.10 -2.51 14.88
N ILE A 118 0.47 -2.48 13.71
CA ILE A 118 -0.45 -1.39 13.34
C ILE A 118 -1.74 -1.45 14.15
N ILE A 119 -2.39 -2.61 14.28
CA ILE A 119 -3.65 -2.75 15.05
C ILE A 119 -3.45 -2.36 16.51
N ALA A 120 -2.36 -2.82 17.14
CA ALA A 120 -2.00 -2.42 18.48
C ALA A 120 -1.70 -0.90 18.58
N GLY A 121 -1.05 -0.34 17.55
CA GLY A 121 -0.81 1.09 17.42
C GLY A 121 -2.10 1.92 17.35
N VAL A 122 -3.12 1.44 16.65
CA VAL A 122 -4.46 2.06 16.64
C VAL A 122 -5.10 1.95 18.02
N GLY A 123 -5.07 0.77 18.64
CA GLY A 123 -5.62 0.56 19.98
C GLY A 123 -5.01 1.49 21.03
N SER A 124 -3.70 1.72 20.99
CA SER A 124 -2.99 2.62 21.90
C SER A 124 -3.13 4.11 21.58
N GLY A 125 -3.66 4.47 20.39
CA GLY A 125 -3.78 5.84 19.91
C GLY A 125 -2.50 6.43 19.32
N LYS A 126 -1.53 5.60 18.97
CA LYS A 126 -0.38 6.00 18.15
C LYS A 126 -0.81 6.39 16.74
N TYR A 127 -1.78 5.67 16.19
CA TYR A 127 -2.46 5.94 14.93
C TYR A 127 -3.96 6.09 15.18
N GLU A 128 -4.61 6.96 14.42
CA GLU A 128 -6.06 7.12 14.44
C GLU A 128 -6.76 6.13 13.52
N ALA A 129 -6.04 5.69 12.48
CA ALA A 129 -6.47 4.60 11.61
C ALA A 129 -5.30 3.68 11.23
N GLY A 130 -5.62 2.43 10.89
CA GLY A 130 -4.72 1.49 10.22
C GLY A 130 -5.24 1.21 8.81
N VAL A 131 -4.37 1.36 7.82
CA VAL A 131 -4.66 1.13 6.40
C VAL A 131 -3.51 0.32 5.82
N SER A 132 -3.70 -0.98 5.69
CA SER A 132 -2.64 -1.90 5.25
C SER A 132 -3.22 -3.24 4.82
N SER A 133 -4.22 -3.22 3.95
CA SER A 133 -4.82 -4.42 3.35
C SER A 133 -5.21 -5.50 4.37
N PHE A 134 -5.66 -5.10 5.57
CA PHE A 134 -6.01 -6.06 6.64
C PHE A 134 -7.19 -6.93 6.23
N THR A 135 -6.97 -8.22 6.04
CA THR A 135 -8.05 -9.18 5.91
C THR A 135 -8.95 -9.13 7.14
N VAL A 136 -10.25 -8.92 6.94
CA VAL A 136 -11.24 -8.93 8.03
C VAL A 136 -11.38 -10.35 8.57
N ASN A 137 -11.23 -10.50 9.89
CA ASN A 137 -11.48 -11.75 10.60
C ASN A 137 -11.93 -11.46 12.05
N LYS A 138 -12.49 -12.47 12.71
CA LYS A 138 -13.04 -12.34 14.07
C LYS A 138 -12.00 -11.93 15.11
N GLU A 139 -10.76 -12.37 14.96
CA GLU A 139 -9.69 -12.05 15.90
C GLU A 139 -9.33 -10.56 15.84
N ARG A 140 -9.21 -10.01 14.63
CA ARG A 140 -8.94 -8.57 14.42
C ARG A 140 -10.15 -7.71 14.80
N GLU A 141 -11.36 -8.14 14.46
CA GLU A 141 -12.60 -7.46 14.87
C GLU A 141 -12.79 -7.44 16.39
N ALA A 142 -12.27 -8.42 17.12
CA ALA A 142 -12.28 -8.40 18.59
C ALA A 142 -11.40 -7.25 19.16
N GLN A 143 -10.35 -6.86 18.44
CA GLN A 143 -9.38 -5.86 18.88
C GLN A 143 -9.72 -4.44 18.41
N ALA A 144 -10.35 -4.28 17.23
CA ALA A 144 -10.63 -2.99 16.60
C ALA A 144 -11.92 -3.05 15.78
N ASN A 145 -12.46 -1.90 15.38
CA ASN A 145 -13.47 -1.88 14.33
C ASN A 145 -12.79 -1.98 12.98
N MET A 146 -13.31 -2.85 12.12
CA MET A 146 -12.85 -3.04 10.76
C MET A 146 -13.93 -2.58 9.77
N ILE A 147 -13.54 -1.78 8.79
CA ILE A 147 -14.46 -1.20 7.81
C ILE A 147 -14.08 -1.72 6.42
N SER A 148 -14.93 -2.58 5.83
CA SER A 148 -14.63 -3.18 4.53
C SER A 148 -14.59 -2.15 3.41
N TYR A 149 -13.60 -2.29 2.51
CA TYR A 149 -13.43 -1.39 1.37
C TYR A 149 -12.97 -2.09 0.09
N PHE A 150 -12.52 -3.33 0.16
CA PHE A 150 -11.98 -4.10 -0.96
C PHE A 150 -12.12 -5.59 -0.64
N SER A 151 -11.84 -6.50 -1.61
CA SER A 151 -11.81 -7.94 -1.38
C SER A 151 -10.65 -8.57 -2.14
N ALA A 152 -9.90 -9.44 -1.47
CA ALA A 152 -8.85 -10.24 -2.08
C ALA A 152 -8.80 -11.63 -1.49
N GLY A 153 -8.16 -12.57 -2.19
CA GLY A 153 -7.87 -13.89 -1.68
C GLY A 153 -6.38 -14.18 -1.71
N SER A 154 -5.97 -15.26 -1.09
CA SER A 154 -4.58 -15.73 -1.11
C SER A 154 -4.19 -16.25 -2.48
N GLN A 155 -2.95 -15.97 -2.89
CA GLN A 155 -2.36 -16.43 -4.14
C GLN A 155 -0.92 -16.90 -3.92
N TRP A 156 -0.58 -18.02 -4.51
CA TRP A 156 0.79 -18.49 -4.56
C TRP A 156 1.55 -17.87 -5.73
N SER A 157 2.86 -17.69 -5.52
CA SER A 157 3.80 -17.42 -6.59
C SER A 157 5.08 -18.22 -6.41
N THR A 158 5.77 -18.46 -7.51
CA THR A 158 7.05 -19.18 -7.55
C THR A 158 7.94 -18.58 -8.63
N LYS A 159 9.20 -18.98 -8.64
CA LYS A 159 10.13 -18.63 -9.70
C LYS A 159 9.65 -19.18 -11.05
N LYS A 160 9.84 -18.42 -12.12
CA LYS A 160 9.42 -18.76 -13.48
C LYS A 160 9.78 -20.19 -13.86
N GLY A 161 8.79 -20.92 -14.36
CA GLY A 161 8.92 -22.32 -14.74
C GLY A 161 8.87 -23.30 -13.57
N ASN A 162 8.55 -22.84 -12.37
CA ASN A 162 8.39 -23.63 -11.14
C ASN A 162 9.51 -24.70 -10.96
N PRO A 163 10.79 -24.29 -10.88
CA PRO A 163 11.94 -25.21 -10.92
C PRO A 163 12.00 -26.17 -9.74
N LYS A 164 11.24 -25.87 -8.69
CA LYS A 164 11.15 -26.69 -7.47
C LYS A 164 9.92 -27.61 -7.47
N ASN A 165 9.12 -27.60 -8.54
CA ASN A 165 7.88 -28.37 -8.64
C ASN A 165 7.00 -28.19 -7.38
N VAL A 166 6.74 -26.92 -7.00
CA VAL A 166 5.84 -26.61 -5.90
C VAL A 166 4.41 -26.85 -6.36
N ASP A 167 3.68 -27.62 -5.59
CA ASP A 167 2.25 -27.84 -5.77
C ASP A 167 1.53 -27.20 -4.57
N PRO A 168 0.67 -26.18 -4.77
CA PRO A 168 -0.08 -25.56 -3.69
C PRO A 168 -0.88 -26.55 -2.83
N ASP A 169 -1.38 -27.61 -3.43
CA ASP A 169 -2.16 -28.63 -2.72
C ASP A 169 -1.29 -29.65 -1.99
N ASN A 170 0.02 -29.71 -2.28
CA ASN A 170 0.96 -30.66 -1.69
C ASN A 170 2.39 -30.07 -1.59
N ALA A 171 2.53 -28.96 -0.87
CA ALA A 171 3.80 -28.25 -0.70
C ALA A 171 4.69 -28.84 0.42
N CYS A 172 4.47 -30.10 0.84
CA CYS A 172 5.24 -30.73 1.91
C CYS A 172 6.73 -30.77 1.59
N GLY A 173 7.57 -30.37 2.59
CA GLY A 173 9.02 -30.32 2.47
C GLY A 173 9.54 -29.14 1.63
N LYS A 174 8.70 -28.17 1.25
CA LYS A 174 9.09 -26.94 0.55
C LYS A 174 9.39 -25.81 1.53
N ASN A 175 10.19 -24.84 1.08
CA ASN A 175 10.45 -23.59 1.80
C ASN A 175 9.53 -22.51 1.25
N ILE A 176 8.68 -21.94 2.09
CA ILE A 176 7.63 -21.04 1.68
C ILE A 176 7.76 -19.69 2.40
N ALA A 177 7.89 -18.61 1.60
CA ALA A 177 7.96 -17.23 2.08
C ALA A 177 6.57 -16.68 2.36
N VAL A 178 6.39 -16.06 3.52
CA VAL A 178 5.18 -15.32 3.92
C VAL A 178 5.54 -14.10 4.73
N GLN A 179 4.71 -13.06 4.72
CA GLN A 179 4.86 -11.96 5.66
C GLN A 179 4.25 -12.34 7.01
N LYS A 180 4.89 -11.91 8.12
CA LYS A 180 4.43 -12.14 9.50
C LYS A 180 3.03 -11.58 9.76
N ALA A 181 2.30 -12.22 10.68
CA ALA A 181 0.99 -11.81 11.17
C ALA A 181 -0.10 -11.70 10.09
N THR A 182 0.14 -12.28 8.92
CA THR A 182 -0.86 -12.39 7.85
C THR A 182 -1.68 -13.67 8.00
N VAL A 183 -2.86 -13.70 7.39
CA VAL A 183 -3.69 -14.91 7.32
C VAL A 183 -3.02 -16.04 6.53
N GLN A 184 -2.06 -15.71 5.68
CA GLN A 184 -1.24 -16.68 4.94
C GLN A 184 -0.31 -17.48 5.86
N VAL A 185 0.13 -16.90 6.99
CA VAL A 185 0.89 -17.66 8.02
C VAL A 185 0.03 -18.75 8.63
N ASP A 186 -1.23 -18.45 8.94
CA ASP A 186 -2.17 -19.43 9.50
C ASP A 186 -2.46 -20.54 8.49
N ASP A 187 -2.73 -20.18 7.23
CA ASP A 187 -2.97 -21.16 6.16
C ASP A 187 -1.76 -22.09 5.95
N ILE A 188 -0.56 -21.53 5.79
CA ILE A 188 0.62 -22.36 5.52
C ILE A 188 1.01 -23.21 6.74
N THR A 189 0.73 -22.73 7.96
CA THR A 189 0.92 -23.49 9.18
C THR A 189 -0.05 -24.67 9.23
N ALA A 190 -1.32 -24.47 8.90
CA ALA A 190 -2.30 -25.55 8.81
C ALA A 190 -1.93 -26.58 7.73
N ARG A 191 -1.42 -26.15 6.57
CA ARG A 191 -0.92 -27.04 5.51
C ARG A 191 0.32 -27.83 5.97
N SER A 192 1.26 -27.20 6.67
CA SER A 192 2.43 -27.87 7.24
C SER A 192 2.02 -28.97 8.22
N LYS A 193 1.03 -28.66 9.07
CA LYS A 193 0.46 -29.66 10.00
C LYS A 193 -0.15 -30.86 9.25
N LYS A 194 -0.92 -30.62 8.20
CA LYS A 194 -1.48 -31.72 7.36
C LYS A 194 -0.37 -32.59 6.76
N CYS A 195 0.77 -32.00 6.38
CA CYS A 195 1.91 -32.77 5.89
C CYS A 195 2.43 -33.73 6.98
N THR A 196 2.69 -33.22 8.17
CA THR A 196 3.22 -34.04 9.29
C THR A 196 2.23 -35.08 9.76
N ASP A 197 0.95 -34.77 9.83
CA ASP A 197 -0.11 -35.71 10.17
C ASP A 197 -0.19 -36.88 9.15
N ALA A 198 0.19 -36.62 7.89
CA ALA A 198 0.27 -37.61 6.82
C ALA A 198 1.64 -38.33 6.73
N GLY A 199 2.54 -38.11 7.71
CA GLY A 199 3.89 -38.69 7.72
C GLY A 199 4.84 -38.12 6.66
N LYS A 200 4.52 -36.94 6.08
CA LYS A 200 5.35 -36.23 5.11
C LYS A 200 6.23 -35.19 5.81
N PRO A 201 7.30 -34.70 5.16
CA PRO A 201 8.10 -33.61 5.69
C PRO A 201 7.26 -32.36 5.91
N ALA A 202 7.51 -31.64 7.00
CA ALA A 202 6.88 -30.34 7.27
C ALA A 202 7.26 -29.33 6.17
N ILE A 203 6.39 -28.32 5.98
CA ILE A 203 6.74 -27.13 5.21
C ILE A 203 7.66 -26.27 6.08
N THR A 204 8.76 -25.79 5.54
CA THR A 204 9.56 -24.73 6.15
C THR A 204 8.88 -23.40 5.87
N ILE A 205 8.48 -22.67 6.92
CA ILE A 205 7.77 -21.41 6.81
C ILE A 205 8.75 -20.28 7.14
N ASP A 206 9.23 -19.58 6.11
CA ASP A 206 10.11 -18.43 6.28
C ASP A 206 9.25 -17.17 6.38
N GLN A 207 9.17 -16.61 7.60
CA GLN A 207 8.40 -15.42 7.91
C GLN A 207 9.29 -14.18 7.81
N TYR A 208 8.83 -13.18 7.04
CA TYR A 208 9.50 -11.90 6.80
C TYR A 208 8.74 -10.76 7.46
N ASP A 209 9.45 -9.75 7.95
CA ASP A 209 8.83 -8.53 8.46
C ASP A 209 8.19 -7.72 7.34
N ALA A 210 8.86 -7.64 6.19
CA ALA A 210 8.41 -6.92 5.00
C ALA A 210 7.97 -7.88 3.87
N GLN A 211 6.86 -7.60 3.20
CA GLN A 211 6.43 -8.39 2.04
C GLN A 211 7.42 -8.31 0.88
N SER A 212 8.07 -7.16 0.70
CA SER A 212 9.13 -6.99 -0.31
C SER A 212 10.27 -7.99 -0.13
N ASP A 213 10.65 -8.31 1.13
CA ASP A 213 11.70 -9.27 1.43
C ASP A 213 11.24 -10.71 1.15
N ALA A 214 9.98 -11.04 1.48
CA ALA A 214 9.39 -12.32 1.11
C ALA A 214 9.39 -12.51 -0.41
N THR A 215 9.01 -11.48 -1.18
CA THR A 215 9.07 -11.50 -2.64
C THR A 215 10.51 -11.67 -3.16
N ALA A 216 11.47 -10.95 -2.59
CA ALA A 216 12.89 -11.06 -2.97
C ALA A 216 13.46 -12.45 -2.69
N ALA A 217 13.02 -13.12 -1.62
CA ALA A 217 13.41 -14.48 -1.29
C ALA A 217 12.95 -15.52 -2.35
N ILE A 218 11.74 -15.33 -2.91
CA ILE A 218 11.28 -16.17 -4.04
C ILE A 218 12.10 -15.88 -5.29
N VAL A 219 12.33 -14.59 -5.61
CA VAL A 219 13.12 -14.19 -6.80
C VAL A 219 14.55 -14.75 -6.76
N SER A 220 15.19 -14.67 -5.59
CA SER A 220 16.54 -15.22 -5.42
C SER A 220 16.59 -16.76 -5.45
N GLY A 221 15.46 -17.42 -5.13
CA GLY A 221 15.37 -18.87 -4.98
C GLY A 221 15.83 -19.37 -3.61
N LYS A 222 15.91 -18.46 -2.61
CA LYS A 222 16.05 -18.83 -1.19
C LYS A 222 14.83 -19.63 -0.75
N ASP A 223 13.64 -19.15 -1.12
CA ASP A 223 12.39 -19.85 -0.92
C ASP A 223 11.86 -20.43 -2.25
N ASP A 224 11.22 -21.57 -2.16
CA ASP A 224 10.73 -22.32 -3.34
C ASP A 224 9.48 -21.66 -3.93
N ALA A 225 8.66 -21.04 -3.09
CA ALA A 225 7.46 -20.29 -3.42
C ALA A 225 7.10 -19.33 -2.28
N GLY A 226 6.04 -18.54 -2.46
CA GLY A 226 5.49 -17.71 -1.38
C GLY A 226 4.00 -17.47 -1.56
N LEU A 227 3.41 -16.98 -0.48
CA LEU A 227 2.00 -16.61 -0.40
C LEU A 227 1.87 -15.16 0.02
N ALA A 228 0.96 -14.45 -0.64
CA ALA A 228 0.41 -13.17 -0.20
C ALA A 228 -0.98 -13.00 -0.84
N ASP A 229 -1.57 -11.84 -0.68
CA ASP A 229 -2.83 -11.53 -1.33
C ASP A 229 -2.69 -11.42 -2.85
N SER A 230 -3.75 -11.77 -3.54
CA SER A 230 -3.75 -11.91 -5.01
C SER A 230 -3.31 -10.65 -5.77
N PRO A 231 -3.67 -9.40 -5.37
CA PRO A 231 -3.16 -8.20 -6.04
C PRO A 231 -1.64 -8.06 -5.88
N VAL A 232 -1.11 -8.42 -4.71
CA VAL A 232 0.32 -8.31 -4.38
C VAL A 232 1.14 -9.28 -5.21
N MET A 233 0.73 -10.54 -5.27
CA MET A 233 1.43 -11.54 -6.08
C MET A 233 1.34 -11.24 -7.59
N ALA A 234 0.19 -10.76 -8.07
CA ALA A 234 0.04 -10.34 -9.47
C ALA A 234 0.95 -9.16 -9.80
N TYR A 235 1.06 -8.20 -8.89
CA TYR A 235 1.96 -7.05 -9.04
C TYR A 235 3.43 -7.48 -9.01
N ALA A 236 3.83 -8.34 -8.07
CA ALA A 236 5.19 -8.88 -7.99
C ALA A 236 5.61 -9.60 -9.27
N VAL A 237 4.74 -10.44 -9.85
CA VAL A 237 5.01 -11.09 -11.15
C VAL A 237 5.24 -10.07 -12.25
N LYS A 238 4.42 -9.01 -12.32
CA LYS A 238 4.57 -7.94 -13.31
C LYS A 238 5.87 -7.17 -13.13
N GLN A 239 6.24 -6.81 -11.89
CA GLN A 239 7.41 -5.98 -11.59
C GLN A 239 8.73 -6.73 -11.71
N THR A 240 8.73 -8.03 -11.55
CA THR A 240 9.94 -8.85 -11.66
C THR A 240 10.32 -9.22 -13.10
N ASN A 241 9.66 -8.59 -14.11
CA ASN A 241 9.96 -8.80 -15.52
C ASN A 241 10.00 -10.30 -15.93
N GLY A 242 9.04 -11.08 -15.42
CA GLY A 242 8.92 -12.49 -15.74
C GLY A 242 9.85 -13.41 -14.97
N GLN A 243 10.48 -12.96 -13.88
CA GLN A 243 11.25 -13.86 -13.00
C GLN A 243 10.33 -14.70 -12.10
N LEU A 244 9.13 -14.21 -11.81
CA LEU A 244 8.10 -14.93 -11.06
C LEU A 244 6.93 -15.31 -11.98
N GLU A 245 6.15 -16.28 -11.52
CA GLU A 245 4.85 -16.64 -12.08
C GLU A 245 3.86 -16.96 -10.96
N LEU A 246 2.58 -16.73 -11.22
CA LEU A 246 1.51 -17.15 -10.31
C LEU A 246 1.36 -18.67 -10.35
N LEU A 247 1.03 -19.27 -9.22
CA LEU A 247 0.84 -20.70 -9.10
C LEU A 247 -0.53 -21.00 -8.48
N GLY A 248 -1.29 -21.88 -9.15
CA GLY A 248 -2.66 -22.21 -8.73
C GLY A 248 -3.65 -21.06 -8.97
N LYS A 249 -4.79 -21.13 -8.29
CA LYS A 249 -5.87 -20.15 -8.36
C LYS A 249 -5.90 -19.31 -7.08
N VAL A 250 -6.54 -18.14 -7.13
CA VAL A 250 -6.91 -17.38 -5.94
C VAL A 250 -7.92 -18.18 -5.11
N TYR A 251 -7.76 -18.19 -3.79
CA TYR A 251 -8.62 -18.90 -2.85
C TYR A 251 -8.79 -18.09 -1.54
N ASP A 252 -9.71 -18.49 -0.69
CA ASP A 252 -10.00 -17.87 0.62
C ASP A 252 -10.18 -16.34 0.54
N SER A 253 -11.00 -15.90 -0.44
CA SER A 253 -11.29 -14.49 -0.62
C SER A 253 -12.08 -13.94 0.56
N ALA A 254 -11.62 -12.79 1.10
CA ALA A 254 -12.23 -12.10 2.21
C ALA A 254 -12.13 -10.57 2.03
N PRO A 255 -12.96 -9.78 2.73
CA PRO A 255 -12.84 -8.33 2.70
C PRO A 255 -11.52 -7.84 3.31
N TYR A 256 -10.96 -6.76 2.75
CA TYR A 256 -10.02 -5.91 3.45
C TYR A 256 -10.75 -4.87 4.29
N GLY A 257 -10.24 -4.55 5.46
CA GLY A 257 -10.81 -3.55 6.36
C GLY A 257 -9.83 -2.46 6.75
N TYR A 258 -10.26 -1.20 6.70
CA TYR A 258 -9.62 -0.14 7.47
C TYR A 258 -9.84 -0.40 8.95
N VAL A 259 -8.90 0.00 9.78
CA VAL A 259 -8.92 -0.26 11.22
C VAL A 259 -9.03 1.04 11.98
N VAL A 260 -9.99 1.13 12.92
CA VAL A 260 -10.09 2.23 13.89
C VAL A 260 -10.35 1.67 15.29
N LYS A 261 -10.18 2.48 16.35
CA LYS A 261 -10.39 2.02 17.72
C LYS A 261 -11.74 1.37 17.92
N LYS A 262 -11.78 0.36 18.79
CA LYS A 262 -12.96 -0.44 19.07
C LYS A 262 -14.13 0.37 19.64
N ASP A 263 -13.85 1.41 20.39
CA ASP A 263 -14.83 2.31 21.01
C ASP A 263 -15.33 3.44 20.08
N GLN A 264 -14.73 3.58 18.88
CA GLN A 264 -15.08 4.63 17.90
C GLN A 264 -16.07 4.12 16.83
N THR A 265 -17.20 3.58 17.24
CA THR A 265 -18.20 2.97 16.33
C THR A 265 -18.81 3.99 15.36
N ASP A 266 -19.14 5.20 15.83
CA ASP A 266 -19.70 6.26 14.97
C ASP A 266 -18.70 6.72 13.91
N PHE A 267 -17.43 6.77 14.26
CA PHE A 267 -16.36 7.10 13.33
C PHE A 267 -16.15 5.97 12.29
N ALA A 268 -16.18 4.71 12.73
CA ALA A 268 -16.15 3.57 11.82
C ALA A 268 -17.30 3.61 10.82
N GLN A 269 -18.52 3.94 11.28
CA GLN A 269 -19.68 4.11 10.40
C GLN A 269 -19.50 5.29 9.42
N ALA A 270 -18.92 6.41 9.88
CA ALA A 270 -18.64 7.55 9.00
C ALA A 270 -17.66 7.19 7.88
N ILE A 271 -16.65 6.35 8.18
CA ILE A 271 -15.71 5.83 7.18
C ILE A 271 -16.44 4.92 6.19
N ALA A 272 -17.29 4.01 6.65
CA ALA A 272 -18.09 3.14 5.77
C ALA A 272 -19.00 3.96 4.84
N ASP A 273 -19.68 4.97 5.39
CA ASP A 273 -20.52 5.90 4.62
C ASP A 273 -19.71 6.70 3.59
N ALA A 274 -18.46 7.09 3.93
CA ALA A 274 -17.55 7.77 3.01
C ALA A 274 -17.13 6.84 1.85
N VAL A 275 -16.78 5.58 2.12
CA VAL A 275 -16.49 4.59 1.07
C VAL A 275 -17.70 4.40 0.16
N LYS A 276 -18.90 4.30 0.73
CA LYS A 276 -20.16 4.18 -0.02
C LYS A 276 -20.41 5.39 -0.93
N ALA A 277 -20.14 6.59 -0.44
CA ALA A 277 -20.23 7.82 -1.25
C ALA A 277 -19.23 7.83 -2.41
N LEU A 278 -17.99 7.36 -2.17
CA LEU A 278 -16.97 7.23 -3.23
C LEU A 278 -17.32 6.16 -4.28
N ILE A 279 -18.03 5.10 -3.89
CA ILE A 279 -18.57 4.11 -4.82
C ILE A 279 -19.65 4.76 -5.69
N ALA A 280 -20.57 5.48 -5.06
CA ALA A 280 -21.70 6.12 -5.74
C ALA A 280 -21.27 7.22 -6.72
N ASP A 281 -20.24 8.02 -6.40
CA ASP A 281 -19.74 9.08 -7.28
C ASP A 281 -18.68 8.59 -8.30
N GLY A 282 -18.33 7.31 -8.27
CA GLY A 282 -17.39 6.67 -9.19
C GLY A 282 -15.91 6.94 -8.89
N SER A 283 -15.57 7.69 -7.85
CA SER A 283 -14.19 7.98 -7.45
C SER A 283 -13.45 6.71 -6.99
N TYR A 284 -14.15 5.83 -6.27
CA TYR A 284 -13.68 4.50 -5.89
C TYR A 284 -13.21 3.69 -7.12
N THR A 285 -14.06 3.55 -8.13
CA THR A 285 -13.75 2.81 -9.35
C THR A 285 -12.56 3.41 -10.11
N LYS A 286 -12.43 4.75 -10.11
CA LYS A 286 -11.28 5.43 -10.74
C LYS A 286 -9.97 5.07 -10.08
N VAL A 287 -9.92 5.01 -8.73
CA VAL A 287 -8.73 4.57 -7.99
C VAL A 287 -8.38 3.13 -8.33
N LEU A 288 -9.34 2.21 -8.24
CA LEU A 288 -9.06 0.80 -8.54
C LEU A 288 -8.61 0.59 -10.00
N THR A 289 -9.17 1.37 -10.94
CA THR A 289 -8.78 1.33 -12.36
C THR A 289 -7.35 1.84 -12.56
N LYS A 290 -6.97 2.94 -11.90
CA LYS A 290 -5.61 3.48 -11.94
C LYS A 290 -4.57 2.40 -11.58
N TRP A 291 -4.89 1.57 -10.59
CA TRP A 291 -3.98 0.56 -10.08
C TRP A 291 -4.17 -0.84 -10.70
N GLY A 292 -5.21 -1.02 -11.52
CA GLY A 292 -5.50 -2.30 -12.20
C GLY A 292 -6.02 -3.39 -11.25
N VAL A 293 -6.69 -3.00 -10.16
CA VAL A 293 -7.17 -3.90 -9.10
C VAL A 293 -8.69 -3.99 -9.01
N GLN A 294 -9.40 -3.69 -10.10
CA GLN A 294 -10.87 -3.64 -10.13
C GLN A 294 -11.55 -4.96 -9.74
N ALA A 295 -10.84 -6.09 -9.87
CA ALA A 295 -11.36 -7.41 -9.52
C ALA A 295 -11.73 -7.54 -8.03
N GLY A 296 -11.13 -6.72 -7.17
CA GLY A 296 -11.41 -6.69 -5.74
C GLY A 296 -12.46 -5.64 -5.32
N ALA A 297 -13.14 -4.99 -6.28
CA ALA A 297 -14.16 -3.99 -5.96
C ALA A 297 -15.32 -4.59 -5.17
N ILE A 298 -15.77 -3.84 -4.14
CA ILE A 298 -16.99 -4.16 -3.38
C ILE A 298 -18.09 -3.15 -3.69
N THR A 299 -19.33 -3.49 -3.36
CA THR A 299 -20.50 -2.64 -3.57
C THR A 299 -21.14 -2.16 -2.28
N ASP A 300 -20.92 -2.85 -1.18
CA ASP A 300 -21.56 -2.59 0.12
C ASP A 300 -20.52 -2.62 1.25
N PRO A 301 -19.87 -1.49 1.53
CA PRO A 301 -18.95 -1.37 2.66
C PRO A 301 -19.69 -1.47 3.98
N ALA A 302 -19.14 -2.22 4.93
CA ALA A 302 -19.75 -2.48 6.22
C ALA A 302 -18.72 -2.39 7.37
N VAL A 303 -19.21 -2.08 8.56
CA VAL A 303 -18.42 -2.13 9.80
C VAL A 303 -18.51 -3.53 10.40
N ASN A 304 -17.36 -4.12 10.70
CA ASN A 304 -17.21 -5.47 11.25
C ASN A 304 -18.03 -6.49 10.45
N PRO A 305 -17.83 -6.57 9.11
CA PRO A 305 -18.52 -7.57 8.31
C PRO A 305 -17.98 -8.92 8.74
N SER A 306 -18.76 -9.69 9.48
CA SER A 306 -18.37 -11.02 9.94
C SER A 306 -17.81 -11.80 8.76
N ALA A 307 -16.52 -12.10 8.79
CA ALA A 307 -15.99 -13.17 7.97
C ALA A 307 -16.78 -14.43 8.34
N GLY A 308 -17.56 -14.93 7.39
CA GLY A 308 -18.48 -16.05 7.55
C GLY A 308 -17.78 -17.34 8.03
#